data_a138855bcfaa687d416253b6b432bdea
#
_entry.id   a138855bcfaa687d416253b6b432bdea
#
_cell.length_a   1.000
_cell.length_b   1.000
_cell.length_c   1.000
_cell.angle_alpha   90.00
_cell.angle_beta   90.00
_cell.angle_gamma   90.00
#
_symmetry.space_group_name_H-M   'P 1'
#
loop_
_entity.id
_entity.type
_entity.pdbx_description
1 polymer ?
#
loop_
_entity_poly.entity_id
_entity_poly.type
_entity_poly.pdbx_seq_one_letter_code
_entity_poly.pdbx_strand_id
1 'polypeptide(L)'
;MTSTVPTAVHDEQETRAHQALLPMTMFGPDFPYAYDDFLAHPAGLGQIPATEHGAEVAVVGGGLSGLVTAYELMKMGLKPVVYEADRIGGRLRTVGFDGCDDTLTAEMGAMRFPPSSTALQHYIDLVGLKTQPFPNPLAPDTPSTVVDLKGESHYARTIDDLPPVYREVADAWNACLEEGADFSDMNRAIRERNVPRIREIWSRLVEKLDNQTFYGFLCDSAAFTSFRHREIFGQVGFGTGGWDTDFPNSILEILRVVYTEADDHHRGIVGGSQQLPL
;
A
#
# COMPACT_ATOMS: atom_id res chain seq x y z
N MET A 1 -47.37 -10.18 6.00
CA MET A 1 -46.39 -9.80 4.99
C MET A 1 -45.05 -9.77 5.68
N THR A 2 -44.35 -10.86 5.60
CA THR A 2 -43.04 -11.09 6.25
C THR A 2 -41.94 -10.60 5.32
N SER A 3 -41.28 -9.52 5.73
CA SER A 3 -40.08 -9.02 5.08
C SER A 3 -38.91 -9.92 5.51
N THR A 4 -38.39 -10.71 4.59
CA THR A 4 -37.15 -11.46 4.77
C THR A 4 -35.99 -10.52 4.51
N VAL A 5 -35.19 -10.26 5.53
CA VAL A 5 -33.89 -9.62 5.46
C VAL A 5 -32.95 -10.58 4.73
N PRO A 6 -32.21 -10.19 3.68
CA PRO A 6 -31.20 -11.03 3.06
C PRO A 6 -29.97 -11.09 3.97
N THR A 7 -29.52 -12.25 4.18
CA THR A 7 -28.58 -12.77 5.12
C THR A 7 -27.13 -12.34 4.84
N ALA A 8 -26.44 -11.93 5.85
CA ALA A 8 -24.99 -11.67 5.94
C ALA A 8 -24.08 -12.87 5.53
N VAL A 9 -24.64 -14.02 5.21
CA VAL A 9 -23.89 -15.24 4.83
C VAL A 9 -23.30 -15.18 3.41
N HIS A 10 -23.91 -14.38 2.51
CA HIS A 10 -23.38 -14.22 1.14
C HIS A 10 -22.10 -13.38 1.12
N ASP A 11 -22.04 -12.39 1.99
CA ASP A 11 -20.90 -11.46 2.09
C ASP A 11 -19.64 -12.14 2.66
N GLU A 12 -19.81 -13.06 3.63
CA GLU A 12 -18.68 -13.80 4.19
C GLU A 12 -18.07 -14.85 3.25
N GLN A 13 -18.88 -15.47 2.39
CA GLN A 13 -18.39 -16.43 1.40
C GLN A 13 -17.70 -15.73 0.22
N GLU A 14 -18.20 -14.60 -0.24
CA GLU A 14 -17.54 -13.78 -1.25
C GLU A 14 -16.24 -13.18 -0.71
N THR A 15 -16.21 -12.71 0.53
CA THR A 15 -15.01 -12.20 1.19
C THR A 15 -13.95 -13.29 1.35
N ARG A 16 -14.33 -14.51 1.74
CA ARG A 16 -13.39 -15.66 1.85
C ARG A 16 -12.89 -16.14 0.49
N ALA A 17 -13.74 -16.13 -0.53
CA ALA A 17 -13.35 -16.49 -1.91
C ALA A 17 -12.40 -15.44 -2.49
N HIS A 18 -12.61 -14.16 -2.19
CA HIS A 18 -11.74 -13.07 -2.60
C HIS A 18 -10.38 -13.15 -1.88
N GLN A 19 -10.38 -13.42 -0.56
CA GLN A 19 -9.14 -13.63 0.21
C GLN A 19 -8.32 -14.83 -0.29
N ALA A 20 -8.98 -15.89 -0.79
CA ALA A 20 -8.29 -17.05 -1.37
C ALA A 20 -7.60 -16.76 -2.70
N LEU A 21 -7.95 -15.64 -3.37
CA LEU A 21 -7.39 -15.21 -4.66
C LEU A 21 -6.33 -14.09 -4.51
N LEU A 22 -6.21 -13.51 -3.32
CA LEU A 22 -5.21 -12.46 -3.09
C LEU A 22 -3.79 -13.02 -3.10
N PRO A 23 -2.84 -12.29 -3.66
CA PRO A 23 -1.44 -12.65 -3.58
C PRO A 23 -0.96 -12.69 -2.13
N MET A 24 0.20 -13.28 -1.90
CA MET A 24 0.81 -13.30 -0.58
C MET A 24 1.03 -11.86 -0.10
N THR A 25 0.39 -11.49 1.00
CA THR A 25 0.65 -10.20 1.64
C THR A 25 2.06 -10.20 2.23
N MET A 26 2.89 -9.28 1.78
CA MET A 26 4.28 -9.17 2.19
C MET A 26 4.71 -7.71 2.27
N PHE A 27 5.78 -7.43 3.01
CA PHE A 27 6.34 -6.08 3.10
C PHE A 27 7.04 -5.65 1.80
N GLY A 28 7.62 -6.59 1.11
CA GLY A 28 8.28 -6.45 -0.18
C GLY A 28 8.97 -7.76 -0.56
N PRO A 29 9.45 -7.90 -1.81
CA PRO A 29 10.11 -9.11 -2.26
C PRO A 29 11.45 -9.37 -1.56
N ASP A 30 12.07 -8.36 -0.96
CA ASP A 30 13.23 -8.47 -0.07
C ASP A 30 12.87 -9.08 1.30
N PHE A 31 11.61 -8.97 1.71
CA PHE A 31 11.09 -9.54 2.94
C PHE A 31 9.76 -10.26 2.68
N PRO A 32 9.79 -11.41 1.99
CA PRO A 32 8.59 -12.15 1.61
C PRO A 32 8.03 -12.94 2.81
N TYR A 33 7.39 -12.24 3.72
CA TYR A 33 6.71 -12.80 4.88
C TYR A 33 5.20 -12.79 4.67
N ALA A 34 4.57 -13.95 4.82
CA ALA A 34 3.12 -14.10 4.68
C ALA A 34 2.39 -13.60 5.94
N TYR A 35 2.07 -12.32 6.00
CA TYR A 35 1.36 -11.71 7.13
C TYR A 35 -0.04 -12.28 7.35
N ASP A 36 -0.71 -12.71 6.30
CA ASP A 36 -2.00 -13.38 6.37
C ASP A 36 -1.93 -14.72 7.11
N ASP A 37 -0.84 -15.47 6.98
CA ASP A 37 -0.61 -16.68 7.75
C ASP A 37 -0.48 -16.39 9.27
N PHE A 38 0.20 -15.29 9.61
CA PHE A 38 0.28 -14.80 10.98
C PHE A 38 -1.11 -14.44 11.55
N LEU A 39 -1.91 -13.70 10.79
CA LEU A 39 -3.26 -13.30 11.21
C LEU A 39 -4.21 -14.50 11.40
N ALA A 40 -4.04 -15.54 10.60
CA ALA A 40 -4.81 -16.78 10.71
C ALA A 40 -4.38 -17.67 11.91
N HIS A 41 -3.23 -17.40 12.51
CA HIS A 41 -2.70 -18.23 13.60
C HIS A 41 -3.38 -17.89 14.93
N PRO A 42 -4.05 -18.85 15.61
CA PRO A 42 -4.85 -18.58 16.81
C PRO A 42 -4.03 -18.06 18.00
N ALA A 43 -2.75 -18.36 18.07
CA ALA A 43 -1.84 -17.89 19.13
C ALA A 43 -1.14 -16.54 18.79
N GLY A 44 -1.46 -15.92 17.66
CA GLY A 44 -0.78 -14.70 17.22
C GLY A 44 0.73 -14.90 17.07
N LEU A 45 1.55 -14.06 17.72
CA LEU A 45 3.02 -14.15 17.70
C LEU A 45 3.58 -15.43 18.36
N GLY A 46 2.81 -16.07 19.23
CA GLY A 46 3.21 -17.27 19.93
C GLY A 46 2.80 -17.27 21.40
N GLN A 47 3.44 -18.13 22.19
CA GLN A 47 3.20 -18.27 23.63
C GLN A 47 4.54 -18.14 24.38
N ILE A 48 4.48 -17.53 25.55
CA ILE A 48 5.62 -17.45 26.48
C ILE A 48 5.35 -18.33 27.70
N PRO A 49 6.41 -18.76 28.42
CA PRO A 49 6.23 -19.49 29.68
C PRO A 49 5.41 -18.66 30.69
N ALA A 50 4.54 -19.34 31.45
CA ALA A 50 3.73 -18.66 32.46
C ALA A 50 4.55 -17.91 33.52
N THR A 51 5.79 -18.30 33.74
CA THR A 51 6.74 -17.63 34.65
C THR A 51 7.16 -16.23 34.16
N GLU A 52 7.01 -15.96 32.87
CA GLU A 52 7.34 -14.67 32.25
C GLU A 52 6.10 -13.76 32.10
N HIS A 53 4.90 -14.26 32.45
CA HIS A 53 3.69 -13.44 32.39
C HIS A 53 3.79 -12.24 33.32
N GLY A 54 3.40 -11.08 32.83
CA GLY A 54 3.49 -9.81 33.55
C GLY A 54 4.86 -9.14 33.48
N ALA A 55 5.85 -9.75 32.80
CA ALA A 55 7.14 -9.08 32.56
C ALA A 55 6.94 -7.79 31.76
N GLU A 56 7.59 -6.71 32.19
CA GLU A 56 7.50 -5.41 31.53
C GLU A 56 8.38 -5.38 30.29
N VAL A 57 7.83 -4.85 29.21
CA VAL A 57 8.52 -4.64 27.93
C VAL A 57 8.41 -3.17 27.53
N ALA A 58 9.52 -2.49 27.38
CA ALA A 58 9.54 -1.12 26.89
C ALA A 58 9.31 -1.10 25.37
N VAL A 59 8.29 -0.37 24.92
CA VAL A 59 7.99 -0.11 23.51
C VAL A 59 8.28 1.36 23.24
N VAL A 60 9.25 1.63 22.38
CA VAL A 60 9.67 3.00 22.05
C VAL A 60 8.95 3.49 20.82
N GLY A 61 8.08 4.49 21.00
CA GLY A 61 7.26 5.12 19.97
C GLY A 61 5.80 4.68 20.01
N GLY A 62 4.88 5.65 20.09
CA GLY A 62 3.42 5.50 20.09
C GLY A 62 2.80 5.63 18.69
N GLY A 63 3.55 5.33 17.63
CA GLY A 63 2.99 5.17 16.29
C GLY A 63 2.30 3.81 16.13
N LEU A 64 1.64 3.59 14.98
CA LEU A 64 0.89 2.35 14.71
C LEU A 64 1.71 1.09 14.97
N SER A 65 2.96 1.04 14.51
CA SER A 65 3.84 -0.11 14.72
C SER A 65 4.07 -0.42 16.21
N GLY A 66 4.35 0.62 17.02
CA GLY A 66 4.56 0.43 18.47
C GLY A 66 3.29 -0.01 19.19
N LEU A 67 2.13 0.55 18.82
CA LEU A 67 0.85 0.19 19.43
C LEU A 67 0.41 -1.23 19.07
N VAL A 68 0.58 -1.64 17.81
CA VAL A 68 0.34 -3.03 17.39
C VAL A 68 1.30 -3.98 18.12
N THR A 69 2.57 -3.62 18.23
CA THR A 69 3.55 -4.39 19.02
C THR A 69 3.09 -4.55 20.48
N ALA A 70 2.67 -3.46 21.12
CA ALA A 70 2.17 -3.50 22.48
C ALA A 70 0.94 -4.40 22.61
N TYR A 71 -0.02 -4.27 21.70
CA TYR A 71 -1.22 -5.09 21.67
C TYR A 71 -0.89 -6.59 21.56
N GLU A 72 -0.04 -6.97 20.63
CA GLU A 72 0.36 -8.37 20.45
C GLU A 72 1.14 -8.93 21.64
N LEU A 73 2.01 -8.12 22.26
CA LEU A 73 2.71 -8.52 23.50
C LEU A 73 1.74 -8.72 24.67
N MET A 74 0.69 -7.90 24.78
CA MET A 74 -0.36 -8.10 25.78
C MET A 74 -1.09 -9.43 25.59
N LYS A 75 -1.39 -9.83 24.35
CA LYS A 75 -2.00 -11.12 24.04
C LYS A 75 -1.12 -12.31 24.51
N MET A 76 0.18 -12.13 24.53
CA MET A 76 1.13 -13.13 25.04
C MET A 76 1.24 -13.15 26.57
N GLY A 77 0.56 -12.23 27.28
CA GLY A 77 0.64 -12.12 28.75
C GLY A 77 1.74 -11.21 29.25
N LEU A 78 2.42 -10.46 28.39
CA LEU A 78 3.42 -9.47 28.76
C LEU A 78 2.74 -8.14 29.15
N LYS A 79 3.51 -7.24 29.77
CA LYS A 79 3.07 -5.91 30.19
C LYS A 79 3.87 -4.83 29.44
N PRO A 80 3.46 -4.46 28.21
CA PRO A 80 4.15 -3.41 27.47
C PRO A 80 3.93 -2.05 28.11
N VAL A 81 5.00 -1.22 28.11
CA VAL A 81 4.98 0.18 28.48
C VAL A 81 5.41 0.99 27.27
N VAL A 82 4.49 1.78 26.71
CA VAL A 82 4.76 2.58 25.50
C VAL A 82 5.31 3.95 25.91
N TYR A 83 6.47 4.30 25.38
CA TYR A 83 7.12 5.61 25.56
C TYR A 83 7.00 6.40 24.27
N GLU A 84 6.23 7.48 24.29
CA GLU A 84 6.01 8.37 23.15
C GLU A 84 6.59 9.77 23.47
N ALA A 85 7.32 10.35 22.50
CA ALA A 85 8.01 11.62 22.70
C ALA A 85 7.14 12.86 22.52
N ASP A 86 6.05 12.75 21.74
CA ASP A 86 5.20 13.91 21.38
C ASP A 86 3.71 13.52 21.40
N ARG A 87 3.25 12.79 20.39
CA ARG A 87 1.84 12.43 20.23
C ARG A 87 1.66 11.00 19.72
N ILE A 88 0.60 10.36 20.15
CA ILE A 88 0.19 9.06 19.61
C ILE A 88 -0.16 9.20 18.12
N GLY A 89 0.21 8.21 17.33
CA GLY A 89 -0.07 8.10 15.91
C GLY A 89 1.15 8.21 15.00
N GLY A 90 2.18 8.97 15.40
CA GLY A 90 3.41 9.11 14.60
C GLY A 90 3.12 9.62 13.18
N ARG A 91 3.42 8.80 12.16
CA ARG A 91 3.17 9.09 10.74
C ARG A 91 1.71 8.97 10.28
N LEU A 92 0.81 8.51 11.12
CA LEU A 92 -0.64 8.67 10.95
C LEU A 92 -1.03 10.00 11.59
N ARG A 93 -1.37 10.98 10.77
CA ARG A 93 -1.70 12.33 11.21
C ARG A 93 -2.81 12.91 10.38
N THR A 94 -3.98 13.01 10.98
CA THR A 94 -5.15 13.68 10.44
C THR A 94 -5.31 15.03 11.12
N VAL A 95 -5.60 16.07 10.39
CA VAL A 95 -5.88 17.42 10.92
C VAL A 95 -7.21 17.93 10.39
N GLY A 96 -7.96 18.62 11.23
CA GLY A 96 -9.15 19.39 10.84
C GLY A 96 -8.77 20.79 10.35
N PHE A 97 -9.78 21.54 9.93
CA PHE A 97 -9.65 22.92 9.53
C PHE A 97 -10.41 23.84 10.50
N ASP A 98 -9.74 24.85 11.02
CA ASP A 98 -10.34 25.79 11.98
C ASP A 98 -11.58 26.46 11.38
N GLY A 99 -12.71 26.41 12.10
CA GLY A 99 -13.96 27.00 11.69
C GLY A 99 -14.72 26.26 10.59
N CYS A 100 -14.27 25.08 10.19
CA CYS A 100 -14.96 24.19 9.27
C CYS A 100 -15.71 23.08 10.02
N ASP A 101 -16.50 22.31 9.26
CA ASP A 101 -17.15 21.09 9.76
C ASP A 101 -16.10 20.06 10.18
N ASP A 102 -16.29 19.41 11.33
CA ASP A 102 -15.37 18.42 11.89
C ASP A 102 -15.18 17.17 10.97
N THR A 103 -16.05 17.00 9.99
CA THR A 103 -15.90 15.96 8.96
C THR A 103 -14.90 16.31 7.88
N LEU A 104 -14.51 17.58 7.76
CA LEU A 104 -13.49 18.03 6.82
C LEU A 104 -12.11 17.86 7.44
N THR A 105 -11.40 16.88 6.94
CA THR A 105 -10.06 16.53 7.42
C THR A 105 -9.04 16.48 6.27
N ALA A 106 -7.78 16.72 6.62
CA ALA A 106 -6.64 16.49 5.74
C ALA A 106 -5.69 15.49 6.36
N GLU A 107 -5.23 14.55 5.55
CA GLU A 107 -4.18 13.61 5.94
C GLU A 107 -2.81 14.25 5.72
N MET A 108 -2.09 14.42 6.83
CA MET A 108 -0.72 14.95 6.84
C MET A 108 0.33 13.84 6.95
N GLY A 109 -0.09 12.61 6.70
CA GLY A 109 0.73 11.41 6.75
C GLY A 109 0.18 10.32 5.83
N ALA A 110 0.16 9.08 6.28
CA ALA A 110 -0.42 7.97 5.53
C ALA A 110 -1.94 8.19 5.37
N MET A 111 -2.43 8.18 4.14
CA MET A 111 -3.81 8.55 3.81
C MET A 111 -4.62 7.40 3.21
N ARG A 112 -3.95 6.43 2.62
CA ARG A 112 -4.58 5.35 1.84
C ARG A 112 -3.79 4.06 1.94
N PHE A 113 -4.45 2.94 1.71
CA PHE A 113 -3.84 1.63 1.69
C PHE A 113 -4.53 0.73 0.66
N PRO A 114 -3.79 -0.20 0.02
CA PRO A 114 -4.35 -1.14 -0.94
C PRO A 114 -5.10 -2.28 -0.23
N PRO A 115 -6.01 -2.99 -0.90
CA PRO A 115 -6.67 -4.19 -0.38
C PRO A 115 -5.70 -5.30 0.02
N SER A 116 -4.53 -5.37 -0.61
CA SER A 116 -3.47 -6.31 -0.26
C SER A 116 -2.86 -6.09 1.13
N SER A 117 -3.11 -4.94 1.77
CA SER A 117 -2.68 -4.65 3.15
C SER A 117 -3.55 -5.39 4.19
N THR A 118 -3.65 -6.71 4.10
CA THR A 118 -4.54 -7.52 4.95
C THR A 118 -4.20 -7.43 6.44
N ALA A 119 -2.93 -7.29 6.80
CA ALA A 119 -2.52 -7.05 8.18
C ALA A 119 -3.07 -5.73 8.73
N LEU A 120 -3.03 -4.66 7.94
CA LEU A 120 -3.60 -3.37 8.34
C LEU A 120 -5.13 -3.46 8.45
N GLN A 121 -5.78 -4.08 7.47
CA GLN A 121 -7.23 -4.29 7.49
C GLN A 121 -7.68 -5.05 8.73
N HIS A 122 -6.93 -6.09 9.14
CA HIS A 122 -7.22 -6.82 10.38
C HIS A 122 -7.33 -5.91 11.61
N TYR A 123 -6.39 -4.98 11.80
CA TYR A 123 -6.44 -4.05 12.94
C TYR A 123 -7.53 -2.99 12.81
N ILE A 124 -7.81 -2.52 11.58
CA ILE A 124 -8.94 -1.61 11.31
C ILE A 124 -10.26 -2.28 11.72
N ASP A 125 -10.47 -3.53 11.33
CA ASP A 125 -11.67 -4.30 11.67
C ASP A 125 -11.74 -4.61 13.17
N LEU A 126 -10.60 -4.94 13.78
CA LEU A 126 -10.49 -5.24 15.21
C LEU A 126 -10.97 -4.07 16.08
N VAL A 127 -10.63 -2.84 15.71
CA VAL A 127 -11.07 -1.63 16.43
C VAL A 127 -12.39 -1.06 15.91
N GLY A 128 -13.03 -1.71 14.93
CA GLY A 128 -14.35 -1.37 14.43
C GLY A 128 -14.41 -0.10 13.57
N LEU A 129 -13.30 0.34 13.00
CA LEU A 129 -13.26 1.49 12.10
C LEU A 129 -13.84 1.14 10.73
N LYS A 130 -14.41 2.16 10.08
CA LYS A 130 -14.95 2.04 8.72
C LYS A 130 -13.98 2.58 7.70
N THR A 131 -13.94 1.95 6.53
CA THR A 131 -13.16 2.40 5.39
C THR A 131 -14.06 2.80 4.24
N GLN A 132 -13.54 3.63 3.35
CA GLN A 132 -14.19 4.08 2.12
C GLN A 132 -13.20 4.04 0.96
N PRO A 133 -13.68 3.96 -0.29
CA PRO A 133 -12.81 4.11 -1.47
C PRO A 133 -12.02 5.42 -1.39
N PHE A 134 -10.75 5.36 -1.76
CA PHE A 134 -9.91 6.54 -1.89
C PHE A 134 -9.91 7.01 -3.35
N PRO A 135 -10.16 8.31 -3.62
CA PRO A 135 -10.31 8.83 -4.99
C PRO A 135 -8.95 8.98 -5.69
N ASN A 136 -8.35 7.86 -6.10
CA ASN A 136 -7.15 7.92 -6.94
C ASN A 136 -7.48 8.48 -8.33
N PRO A 137 -6.56 9.25 -8.95
CA PRO A 137 -6.76 9.73 -10.31
C PRO A 137 -7.05 8.57 -11.28
N LEU A 138 -8.04 8.77 -12.16
CA LEU A 138 -8.50 7.82 -13.19
C LEU A 138 -9.00 6.46 -12.64
N ALA A 139 -9.11 6.29 -11.32
CA ALA A 139 -9.69 5.09 -10.74
C ALA A 139 -11.22 5.05 -10.98
N PRO A 140 -11.82 3.83 -11.06
CA PRO A 140 -13.27 3.69 -11.31
C PRO A 140 -14.15 4.44 -10.32
N ASP A 141 -13.73 4.56 -9.07
CA ASP A 141 -14.46 5.24 -8.00
C ASP A 141 -14.25 6.76 -8.00
N THR A 142 -13.39 7.28 -8.87
CA THR A 142 -13.10 8.71 -8.99
C THR A 142 -14.01 9.33 -10.05
N PRO A 143 -14.86 10.31 -9.69
CA PRO A 143 -15.84 10.86 -10.63
C PRO A 143 -15.20 11.61 -11.80
N SER A 144 -14.02 12.19 -11.57
CA SER A 144 -13.26 12.90 -12.61
C SER A 144 -11.84 13.18 -12.16
N THR A 145 -10.94 13.33 -13.14
CA THR A 145 -9.55 13.72 -12.94
C THR A 145 -9.23 14.90 -13.86
N VAL A 146 -8.53 15.88 -13.34
CA VAL A 146 -7.91 16.95 -14.15
C VAL A 146 -6.42 16.66 -14.19
N VAL A 147 -5.88 16.47 -15.39
CA VAL A 147 -4.45 16.39 -15.64
C VAL A 147 -4.00 17.72 -16.20
N ASP A 148 -3.18 18.45 -15.44
CA ASP A 148 -2.54 19.70 -15.90
C ASP A 148 -1.04 19.46 -15.99
N LEU A 149 -0.51 19.58 -17.19
CA LEU A 149 0.92 19.45 -17.44
C LEU A 149 1.42 20.63 -18.25
N LYS A 150 2.15 21.53 -17.61
CA LYS A 150 2.72 22.71 -18.24
C LYS A 150 1.70 23.64 -18.92
N GLY A 151 0.53 23.75 -18.30
CA GLY A 151 -0.57 24.59 -18.79
C GLY A 151 -1.45 23.92 -19.86
N GLU A 152 -1.20 22.66 -20.19
CA GLU A 152 -2.13 21.81 -20.96
C GLU A 152 -3.01 21.06 -19.98
N SER A 153 -4.26 21.46 -19.82
CA SER A 153 -5.22 20.84 -18.92
C SER A 153 -6.17 19.93 -19.66
N HIS A 154 -6.35 18.71 -19.16
CA HIS A 154 -7.29 17.72 -19.68
C HIS A 154 -8.21 17.24 -18.59
N TYR A 155 -9.50 17.17 -18.88
CA TYR A 155 -10.51 16.56 -18.01
C TYR A 155 -10.78 15.13 -18.47
N ALA A 156 -10.67 14.18 -17.56
CA ALA A 156 -10.82 12.76 -17.89
C ALA A 156 -11.57 12.01 -16.79
N ARG A 157 -12.30 10.97 -17.16
CA ARG A 157 -12.84 9.93 -16.28
C ARG A 157 -12.03 8.65 -16.40
N THR A 158 -11.51 8.39 -17.58
CA THR A 158 -10.65 7.26 -17.88
C THR A 158 -9.45 7.73 -18.68
N ILE A 159 -8.44 6.87 -18.81
CA ILE A 159 -7.27 7.17 -19.62
C ILE A 159 -7.63 7.40 -21.11
N ASP A 160 -8.76 6.85 -21.58
CA ASP A 160 -9.21 7.02 -22.97
C ASP A 160 -9.74 8.42 -23.27
N ASP A 161 -10.06 9.19 -22.24
CA ASP A 161 -10.47 10.60 -22.39
C ASP A 161 -9.25 11.54 -22.53
N LEU A 162 -8.04 11.03 -22.23
CA LEU A 162 -6.79 11.78 -22.36
C LEU A 162 -6.22 11.69 -23.77
N PRO A 163 -5.35 12.63 -24.19
CA PRO A 163 -4.60 12.50 -25.43
C PRO A 163 -3.86 11.15 -25.54
N PRO A 164 -3.75 10.57 -26.75
CA PRO A 164 -3.19 9.22 -26.95
C PRO A 164 -1.81 8.99 -26.30
N VAL A 165 -0.99 10.03 -26.19
CA VAL A 165 0.35 9.98 -25.58
C VAL A 165 0.33 9.46 -24.13
N TYR A 166 -0.75 9.70 -23.38
CA TYR A 166 -0.87 9.18 -22.01
C TYR A 166 -1.01 7.66 -21.97
N ARG A 167 -1.76 7.10 -22.93
CA ARG A 167 -1.84 5.64 -23.08
C ARG A 167 -0.53 5.05 -23.57
N GLU A 168 0.13 5.69 -24.52
CA GLU A 168 1.46 5.29 -24.99
C GLU A 168 2.47 5.23 -23.83
N VAL A 169 2.40 6.19 -22.90
CA VAL A 169 3.25 6.21 -21.70
C VAL A 169 2.90 5.06 -20.74
N ALA A 170 1.61 4.76 -20.53
CA ALA A 170 1.19 3.63 -19.70
C ALA A 170 1.65 2.28 -20.30
N ASP A 171 1.49 2.10 -21.61
CA ASP A 171 1.96 0.91 -22.31
C ASP A 171 3.49 0.78 -22.25
N ALA A 172 4.21 1.90 -22.39
CA ALA A 172 5.66 1.94 -22.25
C ALA A 172 6.12 1.55 -20.84
N TRP A 173 5.39 1.93 -19.80
CA TRP A 173 5.69 1.51 -18.43
C TRP A 173 5.57 0.00 -18.25
N ASN A 174 4.46 -0.58 -18.72
CA ASN A 174 4.27 -2.02 -18.65
C ASN A 174 5.38 -2.78 -19.40
N ALA A 175 5.74 -2.32 -20.60
CA ALA A 175 6.82 -2.90 -21.36
C ALA A 175 8.20 -2.77 -20.65
N CYS A 176 8.45 -1.63 -20.02
CA CYS A 176 9.66 -1.37 -19.23
C CYS A 176 9.80 -2.33 -18.04
N LEU A 177 8.70 -2.59 -17.34
CA LEU A 177 8.67 -3.55 -16.22
C LEU A 177 8.97 -4.98 -16.68
N GLU A 178 8.39 -5.41 -17.80
CA GLU A 178 8.67 -6.75 -18.35
C GLU A 178 10.12 -6.88 -18.82
N GLU A 179 10.66 -5.86 -19.50
CA GLU A 179 12.02 -5.85 -20.02
C GLU A 179 13.09 -5.81 -18.92
N GLY A 180 12.86 -4.96 -17.91
CA GLY A 180 13.88 -4.57 -16.94
C GLY A 180 13.77 -5.19 -15.56
N ALA A 181 12.56 -5.62 -15.16
CA ALA A 181 12.22 -5.93 -13.77
C ALA A 181 11.58 -7.32 -13.56
N ASP A 182 11.63 -8.22 -14.55
CA ASP A 182 11.07 -9.59 -14.44
C ASP A 182 9.60 -9.60 -13.89
N PHE A 183 8.77 -8.63 -14.31
CA PHE A 183 7.49 -8.32 -13.67
C PHE A 183 6.51 -9.51 -13.64
N SER A 184 6.28 -10.15 -14.79
CA SER A 184 5.38 -11.30 -14.86
C SER A 184 5.87 -12.50 -14.06
N ASP A 185 7.18 -12.73 -14.01
CA ASP A 185 7.77 -13.86 -13.29
C ASP A 185 7.70 -13.64 -11.77
N MET A 186 8.01 -12.43 -11.31
CA MET A 186 7.84 -12.05 -9.90
C MET A 186 6.38 -12.17 -9.44
N ASN A 187 5.44 -11.62 -10.19
CA ASN A 187 4.03 -11.69 -9.84
C ASN A 187 3.50 -13.13 -9.82
N ARG A 188 3.98 -13.99 -10.74
CA ARG A 188 3.67 -15.42 -10.70
C ARG A 188 4.21 -16.05 -9.42
N ALA A 189 5.46 -15.79 -9.06
CA ALA A 189 6.09 -16.34 -7.85
C ALA A 189 5.35 -15.88 -6.57
N ILE A 190 4.86 -14.64 -6.53
CA ILE A 190 4.07 -14.09 -5.41
C ILE A 190 2.72 -14.81 -5.32
N ARG A 191 1.97 -14.96 -6.44
CA ARG A 191 0.70 -15.67 -6.45
C ARG A 191 0.83 -17.14 -6.04
N GLU A 192 1.92 -17.78 -6.44
CA GLU A 192 2.25 -19.17 -6.08
C GLU A 192 2.84 -19.30 -4.67
N ARG A 193 3.07 -18.21 -3.97
CA ARG A 193 3.75 -18.16 -2.66
C ARG A 193 5.12 -18.83 -2.67
N ASN A 194 5.82 -18.76 -3.81
CA ASN A 194 7.12 -19.36 -4.03
C ASN A 194 8.24 -18.47 -3.50
N VAL A 195 8.41 -18.45 -2.18
CA VAL A 195 9.42 -17.63 -1.49
C VAL A 195 10.85 -17.83 -2.03
N PRO A 196 11.33 -19.05 -2.32
CA PRO A 196 12.65 -19.24 -2.92
C PRO A 196 12.78 -18.52 -4.28
N ARG A 197 11.74 -18.59 -5.14
CA ARG A 197 11.76 -17.91 -6.44
C ARG A 197 11.69 -16.39 -6.30
N ILE A 198 10.88 -15.85 -5.40
CA ILE A 198 10.82 -14.42 -5.08
C ILE A 198 12.22 -13.91 -4.72
N ARG A 199 12.91 -14.59 -3.80
CA ARG A 199 14.26 -14.22 -3.35
C ARG A 199 15.30 -14.32 -4.47
N GLU A 200 15.22 -15.32 -5.31
CA GLU A 200 16.12 -15.49 -6.45
C GLU A 200 15.97 -14.32 -7.43
N ILE A 201 14.73 -14.01 -7.84
CA ILE A 201 14.47 -12.89 -8.75
C ILE A 201 14.94 -11.58 -8.12
N TRP A 202 14.56 -11.33 -6.87
CA TRP A 202 14.93 -10.09 -6.18
C TRP A 202 16.44 -9.92 -6.06
N SER A 203 17.18 -10.96 -5.72
CA SER A 203 18.65 -10.89 -5.63
C SER A 203 19.29 -10.49 -6.96
N ARG A 204 18.79 -11.03 -8.09
CA ARG A 204 19.26 -10.60 -9.42
C ARG A 204 18.95 -9.14 -9.72
N LEU A 205 17.75 -8.69 -9.33
CA LEU A 205 17.35 -7.28 -9.52
C LEU A 205 18.21 -6.35 -8.68
N VAL A 206 18.53 -6.72 -7.44
CA VAL A 206 19.44 -5.96 -6.58
C VAL A 206 20.82 -5.82 -7.24
N GLU A 207 21.43 -6.92 -7.70
CA GLU A 207 22.73 -6.87 -8.39
C GLU A 207 22.70 -5.95 -9.62
N LYS A 208 21.59 -5.95 -10.36
CA LYS A 208 21.46 -5.22 -11.62
C LYS A 208 21.09 -3.75 -11.41
N LEU A 209 20.22 -3.44 -10.43
CA LEU A 209 19.46 -2.19 -10.40
C LEU A 209 19.70 -1.33 -9.14
N ASP A 210 20.36 -1.82 -8.10
CA ASP A 210 20.49 -1.08 -6.84
C ASP A 210 21.18 0.29 -7.00
N ASN A 211 22.11 0.40 -7.93
CA ASN A 211 22.81 1.63 -8.24
C ASN A 211 22.11 2.48 -9.34
N GLN A 212 20.91 2.09 -9.76
CA GLN A 212 20.17 2.78 -10.79
C GLN A 212 19.02 3.59 -10.18
N THR A 213 18.90 4.85 -10.57
CA THR A 213 17.75 5.66 -10.20
C THR A 213 16.52 5.28 -11.02
N PHE A 214 15.34 5.67 -10.56
CA PHE A 214 14.10 5.50 -11.32
C PHE A 214 14.21 6.10 -12.73
N TYR A 215 14.69 7.34 -12.85
CA TYR A 215 14.85 7.99 -14.15
C TYR A 215 15.87 7.25 -15.03
N GLY A 216 17.00 6.79 -14.45
CA GLY A 216 17.98 5.99 -15.16
C GLY A 216 17.36 4.72 -15.74
N PHE A 217 16.55 4.01 -14.96
CA PHE A 217 15.85 2.82 -15.41
C PHE A 217 14.92 3.08 -16.61
N LEU A 218 14.19 4.21 -16.61
CA LEU A 218 13.38 4.60 -17.77
C LEU A 218 14.23 4.93 -18.99
N CYS A 219 15.37 5.61 -18.79
CA CYS A 219 16.28 5.96 -19.90
C CYS A 219 16.89 4.74 -20.58
N ASP A 220 17.15 3.67 -19.84
CA ASP A 220 17.76 2.45 -20.35
C ASP A 220 16.75 1.53 -21.05
N SER A 221 15.45 1.77 -20.88
CA SER A 221 14.40 0.98 -21.53
C SER A 221 14.19 1.40 -22.98
N ALA A 222 14.07 0.40 -23.86
CA ALA A 222 13.68 0.62 -25.25
C ALA A 222 12.25 1.17 -25.40
N ALA A 223 11.41 1.01 -24.39
CA ALA A 223 10.02 1.50 -24.40
C ALA A 223 9.93 3.02 -24.14
N PHE A 224 10.83 3.61 -23.34
CA PHE A 224 10.84 5.05 -23.02
C PHE A 224 11.81 5.85 -23.89
N THR A 225 11.66 5.77 -25.20
CA THR A 225 12.59 6.40 -26.17
C THR A 225 12.55 7.92 -26.17
N SER A 226 11.39 8.55 -25.87
CA SER A 226 11.23 10.00 -25.94
C SER A 226 11.34 10.64 -24.56
N PHE A 227 11.97 11.84 -24.50
CA PHE A 227 11.98 12.66 -23.31
C PHE A 227 10.55 13.03 -22.87
N ARG A 228 9.65 13.30 -23.83
CA ARG A 228 8.24 13.63 -23.53
C ARG A 228 7.52 12.51 -22.80
N HIS A 229 7.75 11.25 -23.15
CA HIS A 229 7.17 10.11 -22.43
C HIS A 229 7.69 10.04 -21.00
N ARG A 230 9.01 10.18 -20.79
CA ARG A 230 9.58 10.19 -19.44
C ARG A 230 9.11 11.37 -18.61
N GLU A 231 8.94 12.54 -19.21
CA GLU A 231 8.41 13.74 -18.56
C GLU A 231 6.97 13.53 -18.10
N ILE A 232 6.09 13.05 -18.98
CA ILE A 232 4.70 12.74 -18.63
C ILE A 232 4.65 11.72 -17.50
N PHE A 233 5.40 10.65 -17.60
CA PHE A 233 5.41 9.62 -16.57
C PHE A 233 5.91 10.14 -15.22
N GLY A 234 6.98 10.94 -15.22
CA GLY A 234 7.54 11.53 -14.00
C GLY A 234 6.64 12.58 -13.34
N GLN A 235 5.84 13.31 -14.12
CA GLN A 235 4.98 14.39 -13.60
C GLN A 235 3.54 13.92 -13.26
N VAL A 236 3.04 12.90 -13.96
CA VAL A 236 1.65 12.45 -13.87
C VAL A 236 1.55 11.01 -13.43
N GLY A 237 2.57 10.20 -13.68
CA GLY A 237 2.62 8.78 -13.33
C GLY A 237 2.66 8.51 -11.83
N PHE A 238 2.32 7.32 -11.42
CA PHE A 238 2.25 6.87 -10.02
C PHE A 238 1.39 7.71 -9.08
N GLY A 239 0.66 8.69 -9.60
CA GLY A 239 -0.21 9.56 -8.82
C GLY A 239 0.49 10.42 -7.77
N THR A 240 1.81 10.53 -7.81
CA THR A 240 2.61 11.23 -6.80
C THR A 240 3.19 12.55 -7.28
N GLY A 241 3.22 12.79 -8.61
CA GLY A 241 3.66 14.06 -9.20
C GLY A 241 5.08 14.48 -8.86
N GLY A 242 5.92 13.60 -8.38
CA GLY A 242 7.23 13.96 -7.88
C GLY A 242 8.38 13.03 -8.32
N TRP A 243 8.16 12.21 -9.30
CA TRP A 243 9.11 11.19 -9.77
C TRP A 243 9.90 11.69 -10.98
N ASP A 244 10.40 12.90 -10.89
CA ASP A 244 11.23 13.48 -11.93
C ASP A 244 12.71 13.09 -11.79
N THR A 245 13.56 13.81 -12.52
CA THR A 245 15.01 13.56 -12.54
C THR A 245 15.70 13.77 -11.19
N ASP A 246 15.04 14.42 -10.26
CA ASP A 246 15.61 14.78 -8.95
C ASP A 246 15.33 13.72 -7.87
N PHE A 247 14.65 12.63 -8.22
CA PHE A 247 14.42 11.51 -7.30
C PHE A 247 15.61 10.53 -7.33
N PRO A 248 16.55 10.66 -6.38
CA PRO A 248 17.83 9.96 -6.45
C PRO A 248 17.80 8.52 -5.89
N ASN A 249 16.64 8.04 -5.44
CA ASN A 249 16.52 6.74 -4.82
C ASN A 249 16.69 5.62 -5.85
N SER A 250 17.12 4.45 -5.37
CA SER A 250 17.15 3.25 -6.18
C SER A 250 15.77 2.91 -6.75
N ILE A 251 15.73 2.50 -8.04
CA ILE A 251 14.51 1.98 -8.68
C ILE A 251 13.88 0.83 -7.88
N LEU A 252 14.68 0.09 -7.10
CA LEU A 252 14.18 -1.01 -6.28
C LEU A 252 13.09 -0.57 -5.30
N GLU A 253 13.09 0.67 -4.81
CA GLU A 253 12.01 1.19 -3.97
C GLU A 253 10.67 1.23 -4.71
N ILE A 254 10.70 1.63 -5.98
CA ILE A 254 9.51 1.64 -6.83
C ILE A 254 9.04 0.23 -7.12
N LEU A 255 9.98 -0.65 -7.49
CA LEU A 255 9.64 -2.05 -7.79
C LEU A 255 9.02 -2.77 -6.60
N ARG A 256 9.43 -2.46 -5.36
CA ARG A 256 8.78 -2.99 -4.15
C ARG A 256 7.29 -2.65 -4.11
N VAL A 257 6.94 -1.40 -4.41
CA VAL A 257 5.54 -0.95 -4.45
C VAL A 257 4.77 -1.64 -5.58
N VAL A 258 5.37 -1.72 -6.76
CA VAL A 258 4.77 -2.34 -7.95
C VAL A 258 4.45 -3.82 -7.71
N TYR A 259 5.37 -4.58 -7.13
CA TYR A 259 5.17 -6.02 -6.88
C TYR A 259 4.18 -6.33 -5.73
N THR A 260 3.91 -5.38 -4.86
CA THR A 260 2.93 -5.54 -3.77
C THR A 260 1.51 -5.12 -4.16
N GLU A 261 1.27 -4.84 -5.45
CA GLU A 261 -0.03 -4.38 -5.97
C GLU A 261 -0.59 -3.19 -5.18
N ALA A 262 0.31 -2.27 -4.80
CA ALA A 262 -0.02 -1.15 -3.92
C ALA A 262 -0.59 0.06 -4.67
N ASP A 263 -1.06 -0.10 -5.90
CA ASP A 263 -1.45 0.98 -6.80
C ASP A 263 -2.94 1.01 -7.16
N ASP A 264 -3.72 -0.02 -6.81
CA ASP A 264 -5.12 -0.13 -7.23
C ASP A 264 -6.09 -0.23 -6.04
N HIS A 265 -7.34 0.15 -6.29
CA HIS A 265 -8.47 0.03 -5.35
C HIS A 265 -8.19 0.52 -3.93
N HIS A 266 -7.41 1.59 -3.79
CA HIS A 266 -7.05 2.14 -2.48
C HIS A 266 -8.28 2.48 -1.64
N ARG A 267 -8.12 2.32 -0.34
CA ARG A 267 -9.10 2.73 0.68
C ARG A 267 -8.48 3.70 1.66
N GLY A 268 -9.32 4.55 2.25
CA GLY A 268 -8.98 5.42 3.38
C GLY A 268 -9.88 5.11 4.57
N ILE A 269 -9.46 5.50 5.77
CA ILE A 269 -10.28 5.40 6.99
C ILE A 269 -11.25 6.58 7.04
N VAL A 270 -12.53 6.29 7.26
CA VAL A 270 -13.56 7.34 7.41
C VAL A 270 -13.24 8.18 8.65
N GLY A 271 -13.10 9.49 8.48
CA GLY A 271 -12.72 10.41 9.56
C GLY A 271 -11.22 10.50 9.83
N GLY A 272 -10.42 9.83 9.02
CA GLY A 272 -8.96 9.97 9.02
C GLY A 272 -8.18 8.82 9.64
N SER A 273 -6.97 8.65 9.15
CA SER A 273 -6.09 7.52 9.50
C SER A 273 -5.61 7.56 10.96
N GLN A 274 -5.56 8.73 11.58
CA GLN A 274 -5.16 8.90 12.98
C GLN A 274 -6.13 8.23 13.98
N GLN A 275 -7.34 7.86 13.57
CA GLN A 275 -8.26 7.12 14.45
C GLN A 275 -7.76 5.71 14.77
N LEU A 276 -6.95 5.11 13.91
CA LEU A 276 -6.48 3.74 14.11
C LEU A 276 -5.56 3.58 15.34
N PRO A 277 -4.61 4.51 15.62
CA PRO A 277 -3.78 4.46 16.83
C PRO A 277 -4.47 5.02 18.09
N LEU A 278 -5.62 5.67 17.99
CA LEU A 278 -6.34 6.25 19.14
C LEU A 278 -7.39 5.29 19.70
#